data_535f3c5b14dbc177b1a4726385584f42
#
_entry.id   535f3c5b14dbc177b1a4726385584f42
#
_cell.length_a   1.000
_cell.length_b   1.000
_cell.length_c   1.000
_cell.angle_alpha   90.00
_cell.angle_beta   90.00
_cell.angle_gamma   90.00
#
_symmetry.space_group_name_H-M   'P 1'
#
loop_
_entity.id
_entity.type
_entity.pdbx_description
1 polymer ?
#
loop_
_entity_poly.entity_id
_entity_poly.type
_entity_poly.pdbx_seq_one_letter_code
_entity_poly.pdbx_strand_id
1 'polypeptide(L)'
;DHSRKINLVEYGFRLPAAIDNRPLTFEEFESLTQTAIYVSATPAEYELVKSEGVVVDQLIRPTGLLDPIIEVRPTLNQIDDLMEEIENRSASDERILVTTLTKRMAEELTAYLGRMGVRCNYIHSDVDTLERVKIMDDLRSGLYDVLIGVNLLREGLDLPEVSLVAILDADKEGFLRSHRSLTQTAGRAARNVNGKVIFYADKITDSMRQTMDETNRRREKQLAYNEAHGIT
;
A
#
# COMPACT_ATOMS: atom_id res chain seq x y z
N ASP A 1 11.94 11.56 -24.83
CA ASP A 1 13.33 11.46 -24.33
C ASP A 1 14.35 11.08 -25.43
N HIS A 2 13.97 10.25 -26.40
CA HIS A 2 14.82 9.83 -27.52
C HIS A 2 15.30 11.01 -28.37
N SER A 3 14.41 11.90 -28.78
CA SER A 3 14.76 13.10 -29.59
C SER A 3 15.75 14.02 -28.87
N ARG A 4 15.62 14.19 -27.54
CA ARG A 4 16.58 14.96 -26.74
C ARG A 4 17.96 14.33 -26.75
N LYS A 5 18.04 13.00 -26.73
CA LYS A 5 19.31 12.28 -26.75
C LYS A 5 20.01 12.38 -28.09
N ILE A 6 19.26 12.30 -29.20
CA ILE A 6 19.78 12.51 -30.53
C ILE A 6 20.44 13.89 -30.62
N ASN A 7 19.73 14.94 -30.24
CA ASN A 7 20.27 16.29 -30.23
C ASN A 7 21.58 16.41 -29.41
N LEU A 8 21.62 15.77 -28.21
CA LEU A 8 22.83 15.80 -27.37
C LEU A 8 24.02 15.08 -28.02
N VAL A 9 23.78 14.04 -28.82
CA VAL A 9 24.83 13.35 -29.59
C VAL A 9 25.25 14.20 -30.79
N GLU A 10 24.33 14.75 -31.55
CA GLU A 10 24.61 15.63 -32.72
C GLU A 10 25.45 16.83 -32.33
N TYR A 11 25.17 17.45 -31.18
CA TYR A 11 25.94 18.58 -30.65
C TYR A 11 27.19 18.18 -29.83
N GLY A 12 27.58 16.90 -29.82
CA GLY A 12 28.78 16.42 -29.17
C GLY A 12 28.78 16.39 -27.63
N PHE A 13 27.61 16.58 -27.01
CA PHE A 13 27.47 16.52 -25.55
C PHE A 13 27.33 15.09 -25.01
N ARG A 14 27.08 14.13 -25.90
CA ARG A 14 27.00 12.69 -25.57
C ARG A 14 27.62 11.83 -26.67
N LEU A 15 28.18 10.68 -26.26
CA LEU A 15 28.65 9.67 -27.18
C LEU A 15 27.48 9.00 -27.94
N PRO A 16 27.65 8.60 -29.22
CA PRO A 16 26.62 7.89 -29.99
C PRO A 16 26.07 6.65 -29.26
N ALA A 17 26.89 5.90 -28.54
CA ALA A 17 26.49 4.74 -27.77
C ALA A 17 25.57 5.08 -26.56
N ALA A 18 25.45 6.36 -26.19
CA ALA A 18 24.59 6.81 -25.11
C ALA A 18 23.16 7.17 -25.57
N ILE A 19 22.81 6.93 -26.85
CA ILE A 19 21.44 7.04 -27.37
C ILE A 19 20.56 6.01 -26.69
N ASP A 20 21.03 4.79 -26.51
CA ASP A 20 20.34 3.73 -25.80
C ASP A 20 20.72 3.73 -24.31
N ASN A 21 19.76 4.00 -23.46
CA ASN A 21 19.90 3.90 -22.01
C ASN A 21 19.59 2.50 -21.48
N ARG A 22 19.20 1.58 -22.35
CA ARG A 22 18.80 0.22 -21.98
C ARG A 22 19.71 -0.75 -22.70
N PRO A 23 20.34 -1.66 -21.98
CA PRO A 23 21.20 -2.67 -22.57
C PRO A 23 20.44 -3.67 -23.44
N LEU A 24 19.11 -3.84 -23.18
CA LEU A 24 18.21 -4.76 -23.88
C LEU A 24 16.82 -4.13 -24.06
N THR A 25 16.13 -4.49 -25.15
CA THR A 25 14.67 -4.36 -25.24
C THR A 25 14.00 -5.44 -24.38
N PHE A 26 12.69 -5.29 -24.14
CA PHE A 26 11.97 -6.31 -23.37
C PHE A 26 11.92 -7.66 -24.09
N GLU A 27 11.75 -7.67 -25.40
CA GLU A 27 11.74 -8.87 -26.22
C GLU A 27 13.11 -9.59 -26.21
N GLU A 28 14.21 -8.85 -26.29
CA GLU A 28 15.55 -9.39 -26.16
C GLU A 28 15.78 -10.01 -24.77
N PHE A 29 15.34 -9.33 -23.71
CA PHE A 29 15.38 -9.86 -22.35
C PHE A 29 14.58 -11.17 -22.23
N GLU A 30 13.36 -11.20 -22.75
CA GLU A 30 12.55 -12.43 -22.76
C GLU A 30 13.21 -13.57 -23.52
N SER A 31 13.81 -13.29 -24.68
CA SER A 31 14.48 -14.32 -25.49
C SER A 31 15.71 -14.93 -24.81
N LEU A 32 16.36 -14.18 -23.95
CA LEU A 32 17.53 -14.64 -23.17
C LEU A 32 17.13 -15.38 -21.89
N THR A 33 15.88 -15.20 -21.42
CA THR A 33 15.42 -15.78 -20.16
C THR A 33 14.75 -17.13 -20.42
N GLN A 34 15.46 -18.22 -20.21
CA GLN A 34 14.94 -19.59 -20.42
C GLN A 34 14.03 -20.05 -19.28
N THR A 35 14.34 -19.66 -18.05
CA THR A 35 13.57 -20.04 -16.85
C THR A 35 13.42 -18.82 -15.95
N ALA A 36 12.19 -18.53 -15.53
CA ALA A 36 11.89 -17.41 -14.66
C ALA A 36 10.99 -17.83 -13.50
N ILE A 37 11.28 -17.30 -12.31
CA ILE A 37 10.42 -17.39 -11.14
C ILE A 37 9.88 -15.99 -10.88
N TYR A 38 8.56 -15.85 -10.94
CA TYR A 38 7.88 -14.58 -10.65
C TYR A 38 7.46 -14.56 -9.18
N VAL A 39 7.83 -13.49 -8.47
CA VAL A 39 7.48 -13.30 -7.06
C VAL A 39 6.69 -12.01 -6.92
N SER A 40 5.45 -12.11 -6.46
CA SER A 40 4.56 -10.97 -6.28
C SER A 40 3.53 -11.24 -5.19
N ALA A 41 3.19 -10.22 -4.40
CA ALA A 41 2.05 -10.28 -3.49
C ALA A 41 0.70 -10.18 -4.24
N THR A 42 0.71 -9.59 -5.43
CA THR A 42 -0.47 -9.35 -6.27
C THR A 42 -0.10 -9.59 -7.74
N PRO A 43 0.04 -10.86 -8.18
CA PRO A 43 0.43 -11.19 -9.54
C PRO A 43 -0.51 -10.54 -10.56
N ALA A 44 0.04 -10.14 -11.71
CA ALA A 44 -0.68 -9.53 -12.80
C ALA A 44 -0.91 -10.52 -13.96
N GLU A 45 -1.60 -10.06 -14.97
CA GLU A 45 -1.90 -10.87 -16.16
C GLU A 45 -0.63 -11.41 -16.84
N TYR A 46 0.43 -10.60 -16.92
CA TYR A 46 1.70 -11.02 -17.52
C TYR A 46 2.29 -12.26 -16.84
N GLU A 47 2.46 -12.23 -15.51
CA GLU A 47 3.01 -13.35 -14.76
C GLU A 47 2.12 -14.58 -14.81
N LEU A 48 0.80 -14.39 -14.74
CA LEU A 48 -0.18 -15.49 -14.81
C LEU A 48 -0.18 -16.17 -16.17
N VAL A 49 -0.10 -15.41 -17.27
CA VAL A 49 0.00 -15.95 -18.63
C VAL A 49 1.34 -16.68 -18.81
N LYS A 50 2.45 -16.09 -18.38
CA LYS A 50 3.79 -16.72 -18.51
C LYS A 50 3.98 -17.96 -17.66
N SER A 51 3.30 -18.07 -16.51
CA SER A 51 3.29 -19.26 -15.64
C SER A 51 2.20 -20.27 -15.98
N GLU A 52 1.44 -20.05 -17.07
CA GLU A 52 0.30 -20.90 -17.47
C GLU A 52 -0.72 -21.09 -16.34
N GLY A 53 -0.86 -20.08 -15.48
CA GLY A 53 -1.74 -20.11 -14.31
C GLY A 53 -1.22 -20.93 -13.13
N VAL A 54 0.00 -21.45 -13.19
CA VAL A 54 0.61 -22.17 -12.07
C VAL A 54 1.07 -21.14 -11.02
N VAL A 55 0.45 -21.19 -9.84
CA VAL A 55 0.73 -20.29 -8.72
C VAL A 55 1.01 -21.10 -7.46
N VAL A 56 2.09 -20.76 -6.76
CA VAL A 56 2.41 -21.32 -5.46
C VAL A 56 2.18 -20.25 -4.38
N ASP A 57 1.21 -20.50 -3.53
CA ASP A 57 0.86 -19.62 -2.42
C ASP A 57 1.84 -19.79 -1.25
N GLN A 58 2.57 -18.73 -0.89
CA GLN A 58 3.37 -18.68 0.33
C GLN A 58 2.66 -17.76 1.35
N LEU A 59 1.69 -18.29 2.07
CA LEU A 59 0.80 -17.50 2.93
C LEU A 59 1.21 -17.52 4.40
N ILE A 60 1.89 -18.57 4.85
CA ILE A 60 2.17 -18.78 6.27
C ILE A 60 3.30 -17.85 6.74
N ARG A 61 3.00 -17.10 7.80
CA ARG A 61 3.99 -16.27 8.52
C ARG A 61 4.50 -17.02 9.73
N PRO A 62 5.82 -17.24 9.84
CA PRO A 62 6.40 -17.90 11.03
C PRO A 62 6.12 -17.17 12.35
N THR A 63 5.88 -15.86 12.29
CA THR A 63 5.54 -15.01 13.43
C THR A 63 4.16 -15.25 14.00
N GLY A 64 3.30 -16.00 13.29
CA GLY A 64 1.91 -16.22 13.68
C GLY A 64 0.97 -15.03 13.46
N LEU A 65 1.47 -13.87 13.01
CA LEU A 65 0.65 -12.69 12.79
C LEU A 65 -0.42 -12.92 11.71
N LEU A 66 -1.65 -12.60 12.05
CA LEU A 66 -2.81 -12.72 11.18
C LEU A 66 -2.92 -11.52 10.22
N ASP A 67 -3.50 -11.73 9.04
CA ASP A 67 -3.96 -10.61 8.22
C ASP A 67 -5.03 -9.79 8.96
N PRO A 68 -5.11 -8.47 8.74
CA PRO A 68 -6.03 -7.60 9.47
C PRO A 68 -7.49 -7.91 9.17
N ILE A 69 -8.36 -7.60 10.11
CA ILE A 69 -9.80 -7.61 9.88
C ILE A 69 -10.16 -6.38 9.05
N ILE A 70 -10.95 -6.56 7.99
CA ILE A 70 -11.47 -5.48 7.16
C ILE A 70 -12.93 -5.22 7.53
N GLU A 71 -13.22 -4.03 8.02
CA GLU A 71 -14.58 -3.54 8.25
C GLU A 71 -15.01 -2.58 7.15
N VAL A 72 -16.28 -2.63 6.77
CA VAL A 72 -16.89 -1.63 5.86
C VAL A 72 -17.82 -0.76 6.68
N ARG A 73 -17.60 0.55 6.61
CA ARG A 73 -18.42 1.55 7.31
C ARG A 73 -18.96 2.57 6.31
N PRO A 74 -20.13 3.20 6.57
CA PRO A 74 -20.72 4.17 5.66
C PRO A 74 -19.83 5.42 5.52
N THR A 75 -19.96 6.11 4.37
CA THR A 75 -19.24 7.37 4.14
C THR A 75 -19.86 8.54 4.93
N LEU A 76 -21.14 8.42 5.30
CA LEU A 76 -21.78 9.42 6.15
C LEU A 76 -21.09 9.49 7.51
N ASN A 77 -20.64 10.67 7.90
CA ASN A 77 -19.88 10.93 9.13
C ASN A 77 -18.54 10.16 9.21
N GLN A 78 -17.96 9.78 8.07
CA GLN A 78 -16.70 9.03 8.04
C GLN A 78 -15.53 9.73 8.77
N ILE A 79 -15.54 11.07 8.81
CA ILE A 79 -14.48 11.83 9.49
C ILE A 79 -14.65 11.79 11.00
N ASP A 80 -15.89 11.87 11.50
CA ASP A 80 -16.15 11.78 12.95
C ASP A 80 -15.84 10.36 13.47
N ASP A 81 -16.24 9.33 12.72
CA ASP A 81 -15.92 7.94 13.02
C ASP A 81 -14.40 7.69 12.97
N LEU A 82 -13.71 8.25 11.98
CA LEU A 82 -12.24 8.19 11.88
C LEU A 82 -11.57 8.88 13.08
N MET A 83 -12.10 10.01 13.55
CA MET A 83 -11.59 10.73 14.72
C MET A 83 -11.66 9.86 15.98
N GLU A 84 -12.76 9.17 16.21
CA GLU A 84 -12.93 8.25 17.34
C GLU A 84 -11.90 7.10 17.29
N GLU A 85 -11.69 6.50 16.12
CA GLU A 85 -10.66 5.48 15.91
C GLU A 85 -9.24 6.03 16.15
N ILE A 86 -8.96 7.27 15.72
CA ILE A 86 -7.67 7.94 15.95
C ILE A 86 -7.43 8.12 17.46
N GLU A 87 -8.41 8.64 18.20
CA GLU A 87 -8.30 8.86 19.63
C GLU A 87 -8.00 7.54 20.37
N ASN A 88 -8.75 6.49 20.06
CA ASN A 88 -8.58 5.18 20.66
C ASN A 88 -7.18 4.58 20.39
N ARG A 89 -6.67 4.72 19.17
CA ARG A 89 -5.36 4.17 18.77
C ARG A 89 -4.20 4.98 19.31
N SER A 90 -4.32 6.31 19.26
CA SER A 90 -3.29 7.20 19.80
C SER A 90 -3.13 7.05 21.32
N ALA A 91 -4.22 6.79 22.03
CA ALA A 91 -4.17 6.48 23.48
C ALA A 91 -3.38 5.20 23.80
N SER A 92 -3.29 4.28 22.85
CA SER A 92 -2.53 3.01 22.95
C SER A 92 -1.12 3.10 22.33
N ASP A 93 -0.66 4.30 21.95
CA ASP A 93 0.61 4.56 21.27
C ASP A 93 0.75 3.81 19.92
N GLU A 94 -0.38 3.57 19.25
CA GLU A 94 -0.44 2.95 17.92
C GLU A 94 -0.49 4.01 16.82
N ARG A 95 -0.12 3.63 15.58
CA ARG A 95 -0.08 4.54 14.42
C ARG A 95 -1.17 4.20 13.43
N ILE A 96 -1.61 5.23 12.70
CA ILE A 96 -2.73 5.16 11.77
C ILE A 96 -2.28 5.65 10.38
N LEU A 97 -2.65 4.91 9.34
CA LEU A 97 -2.54 5.36 7.95
C LEU A 97 -3.92 5.68 7.40
N VAL A 98 -4.06 6.83 6.76
CA VAL A 98 -5.30 7.25 6.11
C VAL A 98 -5.06 7.50 4.63
N THR A 99 -5.84 6.86 3.75
CA THR A 99 -5.74 7.09 2.31
C THR A 99 -6.92 7.87 1.79
N THR A 100 -6.62 8.91 1.01
CA THR A 100 -7.58 9.76 0.30
C THR A 100 -7.49 9.54 -1.21
N LEU A 101 -8.41 10.12 -1.98
CA LEU A 101 -8.39 10.03 -3.44
C LEU A 101 -7.55 11.11 -4.12
N THR A 102 -7.37 12.25 -3.47
CA THR A 102 -6.65 13.38 -4.05
C THR A 102 -5.72 14.05 -3.06
N LYS A 103 -4.68 14.71 -3.59
CA LYS A 103 -3.76 15.54 -2.80
C LYS A 103 -4.51 16.60 -1.98
N ARG A 104 -5.46 17.28 -2.61
CA ARG A 104 -6.28 18.29 -1.95
C ARG A 104 -7.04 17.74 -0.75
N MET A 105 -7.67 16.57 -0.90
CA MET A 105 -8.34 15.91 0.24
C MET A 105 -7.37 15.56 1.36
N ALA A 106 -6.16 15.10 1.04
CA ALA A 106 -5.14 14.81 2.05
C ALA A 106 -4.72 16.07 2.82
N GLU A 107 -4.49 17.17 2.10
CA GLU A 107 -4.12 18.47 2.69
C GLU A 107 -5.25 19.03 3.58
N GLU A 108 -6.50 19.04 3.07
CA GLU A 108 -7.67 19.53 3.81
C GLU A 108 -7.93 18.68 5.07
N LEU A 109 -7.82 17.35 4.97
CA LEU A 109 -7.99 16.45 6.11
C LEU A 109 -6.88 16.67 7.16
N THR A 110 -5.62 16.77 6.72
CA THR A 110 -4.50 17.05 7.63
C THR A 110 -4.69 18.37 8.37
N ALA A 111 -5.10 19.42 7.66
CA ALA A 111 -5.37 20.72 8.27
C ALA A 111 -6.56 20.66 9.26
N TYR A 112 -7.58 19.87 8.95
CA TYR A 112 -8.73 19.67 9.84
C TYR A 112 -8.32 18.93 11.12
N LEU A 113 -7.67 17.76 10.99
CA LEU A 113 -7.22 16.95 12.11
C LEU A 113 -6.23 17.71 13.00
N GLY A 114 -5.31 18.47 12.40
CA GLY A 114 -4.38 19.33 13.15
C GLY A 114 -5.07 20.39 13.99
N ARG A 115 -6.14 21.03 13.47
CA ARG A 115 -6.97 21.98 14.26
C ARG A 115 -7.69 21.30 15.42
N MET A 116 -8.02 20.01 15.29
CA MET A 116 -8.63 19.22 16.36
C MET A 116 -7.59 18.66 17.36
N GLY A 117 -6.31 19.01 17.21
CA GLY A 117 -5.25 18.61 18.12
C GLY A 117 -4.61 17.26 17.82
N VAL A 118 -4.94 16.63 16.69
CA VAL A 118 -4.32 15.36 16.27
C VAL A 118 -2.91 15.62 15.73
N ARG A 119 -1.94 14.85 16.20
CA ARG A 119 -0.57 14.86 15.67
C ARG A 119 -0.57 14.10 14.34
N CYS A 120 -0.63 14.82 13.24
CA CYS A 120 -0.72 14.24 11.91
C CYS A 120 0.20 14.93 10.90
N ASN A 121 0.55 14.20 9.86
CA ASN A 121 1.24 14.72 8.69
C ASN A 121 0.65 14.09 7.43
N TYR A 122 0.98 14.65 6.26
CA TYR A 122 0.56 14.06 4.98
C TYR A 122 1.78 13.82 4.07
N ILE A 123 1.61 12.87 3.16
CA ILE A 123 2.62 12.52 2.16
C ILE A 123 1.99 12.48 0.77
N HIS A 124 2.67 13.05 -0.21
CA HIS A 124 2.24 13.06 -1.61
C HIS A 124 3.41 12.77 -2.57
N SER A 125 3.12 12.71 -3.87
CA SER A 125 4.09 12.34 -4.90
C SER A 125 5.28 13.29 -5.05
N ASP A 126 5.10 14.57 -4.66
CA ASP A 126 6.12 15.62 -4.86
C ASP A 126 7.12 15.70 -3.70
N VAL A 127 6.88 14.93 -2.62
CA VAL A 127 7.83 14.80 -1.50
C VAL A 127 9.06 14.03 -1.98
N ASP A 128 10.23 14.59 -1.77
CA ASP A 128 11.49 13.94 -2.14
C ASP A 128 11.78 12.68 -1.31
N THR A 129 12.76 11.89 -1.73
CA THR A 129 13.04 10.60 -1.09
C THR A 129 13.56 10.76 0.34
N LEU A 130 14.38 11.77 0.63
CA LEU A 130 14.94 11.98 1.96
C LEU A 130 13.87 12.49 2.93
N GLU A 131 13.04 13.43 2.49
CA GLU A 131 11.92 13.94 3.27
C GLU A 131 10.90 12.82 3.56
N ARG A 132 10.67 11.94 2.59
CA ARG A 132 9.81 10.75 2.78
C ARG A 132 10.33 9.83 3.88
N VAL A 133 11.63 9.52 3.88
CA VAL A 133 12.26 8.69 4.93
C VAL A 133 12.07 9.36 6.29
N LYS A 134 12.32 10.67 6.38
CA LYS A 134 12.12 11.41 7.61
C LYS A 134 10.68 11.35 8.12
N ILE A 135 9.68 11.57 7.25
CA ILE A 135 8.25 11.47 7.63
C ILE A 135 7.93 10.08 8.19
N MET A 136 8.50 9.02 7.60
CA MET A 136 8.29 7.65 8.10
C MET A 136 8.97 7.40 9.44
N ASP A 137 10.17 7.90 9.65
CA ASP A 137 10.87 7.79 10.93
C ASP A 137 10.17 8.60 12.02
N ASP A 138 9.66 9.78 11.69
CA ASP A 138 8.86 10.62 12.58
C ASP A 138 7.53 9.93 12.97
N LEU A 139 6.88 9.19 12.05
CA LEU A 139 5.71 8.37 12.37
C LEU A 139 6.06 7.23 13.32
N ARG A 140 7.15 6.49 13.05
CA ARG A 140 7.62 5.40 13.92
C ARG A 140 7.96 5.87 15.32
N SER A 141 8.68 6.99 15.42
CA SER A 141 9.09 7.58 16.70
C SER A 141 7.94 8.22 17.49
N GLY A 142 6.75 8.32 16.90
CA GLY A 142 5.57 8.89 17.54
C GLY A 142 5.54 10.42 17.54
N LEU A 143 6.31 11.07 16.66
CA LEU A 143 6.14 12.50 16.42
C LEU A 143 4.77 12.79 15.81
N TYR A 144 4.28 11.86 15.00
CA TYR A 144 2.92 11.83 14.47
C TYR A 144 2.22 10.53 14.88
N ASP A 145 0.90 10.59 15.07
CA ASP A 145 0.06 9.42 15.25
C ASP A 145 -0.58 8.97 13.94
N VAL A 146 -0.83 9.95 13.06
CA VAL A 146 -1.56 9.73 11.80
C VAL A 146 -0.73 10.22 10.62
N LEU A 147 -0.62 9.36 9.61
CA LEU A 147 -0.08 9.73 8.31
C LEU A 147 -1.17 9.62 7.24
N ILE A 148 -1.38 10.71 6.52
CA ILE A 148 -2.40 10.84 5.48
C ILE A 148 -1.72 10.87 4.11
N GLY A 149 -2.30 10.19 3.12
CA GLY A 149 -1.75 10.26 1.76
C GLY A 149 -2.69 9.72 0.70
N VAL A 150 -2.35 10.02 -0.56
CA VAL A 150 -3.12 9.57 -1.73
C VAL A 150 -2.71 8.15 -2.12
N ASN A 151 -1.42 7.90 -2.14
CA ASN A 151 -0.84 6.62 -2.51
C ASN A 151 0.29 6.25 -1.53
N LEU A 152 -0.06 5.56 -0.47
CA LEU A 152 0.88 5.05 0.53
C LEU A 152 1.49 3.69 0.13
N LEU A 153 1.28 3.27 -1.12
CA LEU A 153 1.54 1.92 -1.61
C LEU A 153 2.98 1.67 -2.05
N ARG A 154 3.88 2.66 -1.97
CA ARG A 154 5.25 2.43 -2.42
C ARG A 154 5.88 1.30 -1.65
N GLU A 155 6.46 0.37 -2.38
CA GLU A 155 7.18 -0.78 -1.88
C GLU A 155 8.25 -0.37 -0.86
N GLY A 156 8.55 -1.25 0.10
CA GLY A 156 9.61 -1.02 1.08
C GLY A 156 9.19 -0.32 2.38
N LEU A 157 7.91 -0.03 2.58
CA LEU A 157 7.43 0.48 3.87
C LEU A 157 7.10 -0.67 4.81
N ASP A 158 7.88 -0.81 5.87
CA ASP A 158 7.62 -1.71 6.99
C ASP A 158 7.31 -0.87 8.24
N LEU A 159 6.05 -0.88 8.66
CA LEU A 159 5.54 -0.07 9.75
C LEU A 159 4.77 -0.95 10.74
N PRO A 160 5.47 -1.70 11.60
CA PRO A 160 4.82 -2.60 12.57
C PRO A 160 4.00 -1.85 13.62
N GLU A 161 4.24 -0.56 13.81
CA GLU A 161 3.51 0.31 14.71
C GLU A 161 2.11 0.67 14.21
N VAL A 162 1.87 0.48 12.90
CA VAL A 162 0.57 0.78 12.28
C VAL A 162 -0.44 -0.31 12.60
N SER A 163 -1.43 0.03 13.41
CA SER A 163 -2.54 -0.86 13.78
C SER A 163 -3.82 -0.57 13.00
N LEU A 164 -3.98 0.62 12.44
CA LEU A 164 -5.16 0.98 11.66
C LEU A 164 -4.78 1.52 10.28
N VAL A 165 -5.45 1.00 9.28
CA VAL A 165 -5.47 1.58 7.92
C VAL A 165 -6.90 1.98 7.58
N ALA A 166 -7.14 3.26 7.40
CA ALA A 166 -8.43 3.81 6.98
C ALA A 166 -8.39 4.20 5.50
N ILE A 167 -9.33 3.70 4.71
CA ILE A 167 -9.44 3.98 3.29
C ILE A 167 -10.74 4.75 3.05
N LEU A 168 -10.62 6.06 2.86
CA LEU A 168 -11.77 6.92 2.57
C LEU A 168 -12.26 6.70 1.14
N ASP A 169 -13.57 6.77 0.94
CA ASP A 169 -14.20 6.59 -0.37
C ASP A 169 -13.69 5.32 -1.09
N ALA A 170 -13.70 4.20 -0.38
CA ALA A 170 -13.18 2.92 -0.90
C ALA A 170 -13.98 2.37 -2.08
N ASP A 171 -15.24 2.80 -2.25
CA ASP A 171 -16.13 2.42 -3.33
C ASP A 171 -15.99 3.28 -4.61
N LYS A 172 -15.13 4.28 -4.61
CA LYS A 172 -14.83 5.08 -5.81
C LYS A 172 -13.84 4.33 -6.69
N GLU A 173 -14.36 3.49 -7.58
CA GLU A 173 -13.56 2.67 -8.46
C GLU A 173 -12.56 3.49 -9.29
N GLY A 174 -11.37 2.92 -9.48
CA GLY A 174 -10.26 3.52 -10.20
C GLY A 174 -8.93 2.93 -9.78
N PHE A 175 -7.84 3.44 -10.33
CA PHE A 175 -6.48 2.93 -10.08
C PHE A 175 -6.14 2.84 -8.58
N LEU A 176 -6.52 3.85 -7.80
CA LEU A 176 -6.25 3.91 -6.35
C LEU A 176 -7.16 3.01 -5.50
N ARG A 177 -8.22 2.48 -6.07
CA ARG A 177 -9.21 1.61 -5.40
C ARG A 177 -9.39 0.27 -6.14
N SER A 178 -8.44 -0.10 -6.99
CA SER A 178 -8.38 -1.43 -7.61
C SER A 178 -8.11 -2.50 -6.54
N HIS A 179 -8.49 -3.73 -6.78
CA HIS A 179 -8.20 -4.87 -5.90
C HIS A 179 -6.73 -4.90 -5.46
N ARG A 180 -5.79 -4.74 -6.40
CA ARG A 180 -4.35 -4.71 -6.10
C ARG A 180 -3.98 -3.56 -5.14
N SER A 181 -4.50 -2.36 -5.40
CA SER A 181 -4.24 -1.18 -4.59
C SER A 181 -4.79 -1.35 -3.16
N LEU A 182 -6.04 -1.82 -3.05
CA LEU A 182 -6.69 -2.07 -1.76
C LEU A 182 -5.96 -3.16 -0.96
N THR A 183 -5.58 -4.27 -1.60
CA THR A 183 -4.86 -5.38 -0.96
C THR A 183 -3.49 -4.92 -0.42
N GLN A 184 -2.72 -4.17 -1.21
CA GLN A 184 -1.42 -3.66 -0.77
C GLN A 184 -1.55 -2.66 0.37
N THR A 185 -2.55 -1.79 0.33
CA THR A 185 -2.82 -0.81 1.39
C THR A 185 -3.27 -1.50 2.67
N ALA A 186 -4.22 -2.41 2.59
CA ALA A 186 -4.71 -3.20 3.72
C ALA A 186 -3.57 -3.99 4.39
N GLY A 187 -2.66 -4.54 3.59
CA GLY A 187 -1.50 -5.29 4.07
C GLY A 187 -0.54 -4.49 4.96
N ARG A 188 -0.64 -3.16 4.99
CA ARG A 188 0.17 -2.32 5.91
C ARG A 188 -0.18 -2.52 7.37
N ALA A 189 -1.41 -2.89 7.70
CA ALA A 189 -1.82 -3.25 9.07
C ALA A 189 -1.49 -4.71 9.45
N ALA A 190 -0.98 -5.52 8.54
CA ALA A 190 -0.74 -6.96 8.76
C ALA A 190 0.49 -7.28 9.63
N ARG A 191 1.28 -6.28 10.01
CA ARG A 191 2.45 -6.41 10.89
C ARG A 191 2.13 -6.13 12.36
N ASN A 192 0.93 -5.65 12.67
CA ASN A 192 0.48 -5.34 14.01
C ASN A 192 -0.52 -6.38 14.50
N VAL A 193 -0.40 -6.78 15.76
CA VAL A 193 -1.32 -7.76 16.39
C VAL A 193 -2.75 -7.23 16.42
N ASN A 194 -2.90 -5.90 16.61
CA ASN A 194 -4.18 -5.19 16.64
C ASN A 194 -4.57 -4.67 15.25
N GLY A 195 -3.97 -5.24 14.18
CA GLY A 195 -4.16 -4.79 12.82
C GLY A 195 -5.61 -4.81 12.37
N LYS A 196 -6.12 -3.64 11.94
CA LYS A 196 -7.48 -3.41 11.46
C LYS A 196 -7.47 -2.54 10.21
N VAL A 197 -8.40 -2.77 9.32
CA VAL A 197 -8.62 -1.94 8.14
C VAL A 197 -10.08 -1.49 8.11
N ILE A 198 -10.32 -0.23 7.82
CA ILE A 198 -11.66 0.31 7.62
C ILE A 198 -11.77 0.81 6.18
N PHE A 199 -12.74 0.26 5.47
CA PHE A 199 -13.20 0.78 4.19
C PHE A 199 -14.43 1.67 4.42
N TYR A 200 -14.28 2.97 4.23
CA TYR A 200 -15.43 3.86 4.22
C TYR A 200 -16.06 3.83 2.82
N ALA A 201 -17.24 3.27 2.74
CA ALA A 201 -17.92 3.02 1.48
C ALA A 201 -19.43 2.86 1.69
N ASP A 202 -20.23 3.33 0.73
CA ASP A 202 -21.69 3.17 0.74
C ASP A 202 -22.14 1.91 -0.01
N LYS A 203 -21.26 1.34 -0.83
CA LYS A 203 -21.47 0.07 -1.53
C LYS A 203 -20.19 -0.76 -1.58
N ILE A 204 -20.33 -2.07 -1.58
CA ILE A 204 -19.19 -2.97 -1.76
C ILE A 204 -18.98 -3.19 -3.25
N THR A 205 -17.84 -2.73 -3.78
CA THR A 205 -17.41 -2.95 -5.16
C THR A 205 -16.77 -4.33 -5.32
N ASP A 206 -16.58 -4.79 -6.57
CA ASP A 206 -15.92 -6.06 -6.83
C ASP A 206 -14.46 -6.06 -6.37
N SER A 207 -13.75 -4.93 -6.51
CA SER A 207 -12.39 -4.75 -6.00
C SER A 207 -12.32 -4.86 -4.48
N MET A 208 -13.28 -4.30 -3.75
CA MET A 208 -13.37 -4.43 -2.30
C MET A 208 -13.67 -5.87 -1.90
N ARG A 209 -14.64 -6.51 -2.55
CA ARG A 209 -15.03 -7.91 -2.30
C ARG A 209 -13.84 -8.84 -2.47
N GLN A 210 -13.14 -8.78 -3.59
CA GLN A 210 -11.95 -9.58 -3.85
C GLN A 210 -10.87 -9.37 -2.78
N THR A 211 -10.65 -8.13 -2.34
CA THR A 211 -9.68 -7.83 -1.29
C THR A 211 -10.09 -8.42 0.06
N MET A 212 -11.36 -8.31 0.43
CA MET A 212 -11.90 -8.86 1.68
C MET A 212 -11.82 -10.39 1.67
N ASP A 213 -12.25 -11.03 0.60
CA ASP A 213 -12.26 -12.48 0.46
C ASP A 213 -10.83 -13.04 0.53
N GLU A 214 -9.88 -12.43 -0.18
CA GLU A 214 -8.48 -12.85 -0.16
C GLU A 214 -7.83 -12.64 1.22
N THR A 215 -8.10 -11.52 1.86
CA THR A 215 -7.58 -11.24 3.20
C THR A 215 -8.15 -12.23 4.24
N ASN A 216 -9.44 -12.53 4.16
CA ASN A 216 -10.08 -13.53 5.02
C ASN A 216 -9.52 -14.93 4.76
N ARG A 217 -9.35 -15.34 3.51
CA ARG A 217 -8.74 -16.63 3.15
C ARG A 217 -7.34 -16.79 3.75
N ARG A 218 -6.51 -15.75 3.68
CA ARG A 218 -5.16 -15.75 4.25
C ARG A 218 -5.21 -15.84 5.77
N ARG A 219 -6.10 -15.05 6.39
CA ARG A 219 -6.30 -15.04 7.83
C ARG A 219 -6.71 -16.41 8.37
N GLU A 220 -7.69 -17.07 7.74
CA GLU A 220 -8.15 -18.39 8.12
C GLU A 220 -7.04 -19.45 8.01
N LYS A 221 -6.27 -19.43 6.92
CA LYS A 221 -5.15 -20.36 6.75
C LYS A 221 -4.07 -20.16 7.82
N GLN A 222 -3.74 -18.90 8.15
CA GLN A 222 -2.77 -18.59 9.20
C GLN A 222 -3.29 -19.01 10.57
N LEU A 223 -4.58 -18.77 10.86
CA LEU A 223 -5.19 -19.16 12.13
C LEU A 223 -5.14 -20.67 12.33
N ALA A 224 -5.56 -21.44 11.33
CA ALA A 224 -5.49 -22.90 11.37
C ALA A 224 -4.05 -23.42 11.55
N TYR A 225 -3.08 -22.77 10.91
CA TYR A 225 -1.68 -23.11 11.11
C TYR A 225 -1.21 -22.81 12.54
N ASN A 226 -1.57 -21.64 13.08
CA ASN A 226 -1.23 -21.26 14.44
C ASN A 226 -1.79 -22.26 15.46
N GLU A 227 -3.05 -22.62 15.33
CA GLU A 227 -3.71 -23.62 16.19
C GLU A 227 -3.00 -24.97 16.14
N ALA A 228 -2.68 -25.45 14.94
CA ALA A 228 -2.01 -26.72 14.72
C ALA A 228 -0.58 -26.78 15.32
N HIS A 229 0.09 -25.62 15.43
CA HIS A 229 1.47 -25.51 15.89
C HIS A 229 1.62 -24.88 17.29
N GLY A 230 0.50 -24.57 17.95
CA GLY A 230 0.53 -23.95 19.30
C GLY A 230 1.14 -22.54 19.32
N ILE A 231 1.00 -21.78 18.22
CA ILE A 231 1.43 -20.39 18.12
C ILE A 231 0.29 -19.50 18.60
N THR A 232 0.55 -18.68 19.62
CA THR A 232 -0.43 -17.74 20.20
C THR A 232 -0.02 -16.29 19.92
#